data_d7de346fc66e14666c7d44217c39e9e5
#
_entry.id   d7de346fc66e14666c7d44217c39e9e5
#
_cell.length_a   1.000
_cell.length_b   1.000
_cell.length_c   1.000
_cell.angle_alpha   90.00
_cell.angle_beta   90.00
_cell.angle_gamma   90.00
#
_symmetry.space_group_name_H-M   'P 1'
#
loop_
_entity.id
_entity.type
_entity.pdbx_description
1 polymer ?
#
loop_
_entity_poly.entity_id
_entity_poly.type
_entity_poly.pdbx_seq_one_letter_code
_entity_poly.pdbx_strand_id
1 'polypeptide(L)'
;MSDFYSVFWDYYVAILSIVSVLGCAVFLWMQSKRTVKVTLSAQGEPQTTGHVWDGDLREFHNPMPRWWILLFYLTVFFSILYLILYPGLGTKWPGVLNWSQTGQYQAEVKAADARFGPIFAAFAKEPVEKIAFDPKARQIGARACWSIAAV
;
A
#
# COMPACT_ATOMS: atom_id res chain seq x y z
N MET A 1 14.88 -6.65 -12.98
CA MET A 1 15.45 -5.42 -13.53
C MET A 1 15.43 -4.38 -12.43
N SER A 2 16.51 -3.66 -12.20
CA SER A 2 16.48 -2.54 -11.26
C SER A 2 15.83 -1.37 -11.96
N ASP A 3 14.77 -0.83 -11.37
CA ASP A 3 14.07 0.35 -11.90
C ASP A 3 14.90 1.64 -11.71
N PHE A 4 16.05 1.52 -11.02
CA PHE A 4 16.95 2.63 -10.76
C PHE A 4 18.17 2.60 -11.65
N TYR A 5 18.60 3.77 -12.07
CA TYR A 5 19.77 3.97 -12.92
C TYR A 5 21.08 3.45 -12.29
N SER A 6 21.18 3.41 -10.96
CA SER A 6 22.35 2.89 -10.25
C SER A 6 21.98 2.26 -8.90
N VAL A 7 22.84 1.35 -8.44
CA VAL A 7 22.72 0.69 -7.13
C VAL A 7 22.73 1.69 -5.95
N PHE A 8 23.28 2.88 -6.15
CA PHE A 8 23.27 3.96 -5.16
C PHE A 8 21.85 4.35 -4.76
N TRP A 9 20.93 4.46 -5.72
CA TRP A 9 19.54 4.85 -5.45
C TRP A 9 18.78 3.78 -4.67
N ASP A 10 19.07 2.50 -4.91
CA ASP A 10 18.48 1.40 -4.12
C ASP A 10 18.81 1.55 -2.62
N TYR A 11 20.08 1.78 -2.31
CA TYR A 11 20.52 1.98 -0.92
C TYR A 11 20.00 3.28 -0.34
N TYR A 12 19.99 4.36 -1.11
CA TYR A 12 19.51 5.65 -0.66
C TYR A 12 18.03 5.55 -0.22
N VAL A 13 17.18 4.99 -1.06
CA VAL A 13 15.74 4.81 -0.74
C VAL A 13 15.56 3.86 0.44
N ALA A 14 16.28 2.74 0.48
CA ALA A 14 16.18 1.77 1.57
C ALA A 14 16.58 2.40 2.93
N ILE A 15 17.71 3.08 2.98
CA ILE A 15 18.20 3.73 4.20
C ILE A 15 17.22 4.82 4.65
N LEU A 16 16.79 5.68 3.72
CA LEU A 16 15.85 6.76 4.04
C LEU A 16 14.52 6.21 4.58
N SER A 17 13.99 5.14 3.98
CA SER A 17 12.76 4.50 4.42
C SER A 17 12.90 3.89 5.81
N ILE A 18 13.98 3.16 6.07
CA ILE A 18 14.24 2.57 7.39
C ILE A 18 14.41 3.66 8.46
N VAL A 19 15.23 4.68 8.16
CA VAL A 19 15.48 5.79 9.10
C VAL A 19 14.19 6.55 9.40
N SER A 20 13.33 6.79 8.41
CA SER A 20 12.05 7.49 8.63
C SER A 20 11.08 6.67 9.49
N VAL A 21 10.94 5.37 9.24
CA VAL A 21 10.06 4.49 10.04
C VAL A 21 10.57 4.38 11.49
N LEU A 22 11.88 4.16 11.67
CA LEU A 22 12.49 4.09 13.01
C LEU A 22 12.43 5.46 13.71
N GLY A 23 12.66 6.54 12.98
CA GLY A 23 12.54 7.91 13.50
C GLY A 23 11.12 8.20 13.99
N CYS A 24 10.09 7.81 13.24
CA CYS A 24 8.69 7.90 13.67
C CYS A 24 8.43 7.07 14.93
N ALA A 25 8.96 5.84 14.99
CA ALA A 25 8.81 4.98 16.18
C ALA A 25 9.42 5.61 17.43
N VAL A 26 10.67 6.11 17.31
CA VAL A 26 11.37 6.80 18.41
C VAL A 26 10.64 8.07 18.83
N PHE A 27 10.19 8.88 17.85
CA PHE A 27 9.44 10.09 18.13
C PHE A 27 8.13 9.81 18.87
N LEU A 28 7.35 8.82 18.42
CA LEU A 28 6.13 8.38 19.09
C LEU A 28 6.41 7.88 20.51
N TRP A 29 7.48 7.09 20.68
CA TRP A 29 7.86 6.60 22.00
C TRP A 29 8.24 7.76 22.94
N MET A 30 8.99 8.74 22.47
CA MET A 30 9.32 9.93 23.25
C MET A 30 8.08 10.74 23.62
N GLN A 31 7.15 10.92 22.68
CA GLN A 31 5.91 11.66 22.91
C GLN A 31 4.95 10.92 23.86
N SER A 32 4.87 9.59 23.72
CA SER A 32 4.00 8.77 24.59
C SER A 32 4.43 8.79 26.07
N LYS A 33 5.69 9.05 26.35
CA LYS A 33 6.22 9.23 27.72
C LYS A 33 5.98 10.62 28.32
N ARG A 34 5.64 11.60 27.49
CA ARG A 34 5.31 12.94 27.96
C ARG A 34 3.92 12.94 28.61
N THR A 35 3.89 12.91 29.93
CA THR A 35 2.65 13.01 30.69
C THR A 35 2.31 14.50 30.84
N VAL A 36 1.32 14.94 30.09
CA VAL A 36 0.74 16.26 30.29
C VAL A 36 -0.18 16.16 31.51
N LYS A 37 0.18 16.80 32.61
CA LYS A 37 -0.73 16.96 33.75
C LYS A 37 -1.68 18.10 33.40
N VAL A 38 -2.96 17.79 33.33
CA VAL A 38 -4.00 18.84 33.24
C VAL A 38 -3.98 19.58 34.58
N THR A 39 -3.33 20.74 34.61
CA THR A 39 -3.35 21.63 35.78
C THR A 39 -4.54 22.56 35.61
N LEU A 40 -5.33 22.66 36.68
CA LEU A 40 -6.38 23.66 36.76
C LEU A 40 -5.74 24.99 37.21
N SER A 41 -6.16 26.08 36.63
CA SER A 41 -5.85 27.45 37.11
C SER A 41 -6.38 27.64 38.53
N ALA A 42 -5.91 28.67 39.24
CA ALA A 42 -6.43 29.02 40.54
C ALA A 42 -7.94 29.33 40.54
N GLN A 43 -8.52 29.61 39.36
CA GLN A 43 -9.95 29.82 39.15
C GLN A 43 -10.70 28.52 38.74
N GLY A 44 -10.06 27.37 38.77
CA GLY A 44 -10.67 26.07 38.37
C GLY A 44 -10.82 25.85 36.87
N GLU A 45 -10.30 26.77 36.03
CA GLU A 45 -10.32 26.58 34.56
C GLU A 45 -9.16 25.73 34.10
N PRO A 46 -9.35 24.88 33.05
CA PRO A 46 -8.29 24.08 32.46
C PRO A 46 -7.23 24.99 31.81
N GLN A 47 -5.97 24.63 32.01
CA GLN A 47 -4.84 25.37 31.46
C GLN A 47 -4.85 25.29 29.93
N THR A 48 -4.73 26.43 29.28
CA THR A 48 -4.67 26.55 27.82
C THR A 48 -3.23 26.56 27.33
N THR A 49 -3.03 26.28 26.03
CA THR A 49 -1.71 26.33 25.38
C THR A 49 -1.12 27.75 25.26
N GLY A 50 -1.93 28.77 25.51
CA GLY A 50 -1.58 30.18 25.37
C GLY A 50 -1.85 30.75 23.97
N HIS A 51 -2.16 29.90 23.00
CA HIS A 51 -2.57 30.38 21.66
C HIS A 51 -4.06 30.79 21.68
N VAL A 52 -4.35 31.91 21.05
CA VAL A 52 -5.70 32.45 20.89
C VAL A 52 -5.99 32.52 19.40
N TRP A 53 -7.04 31.86 18.97
CA TRP A 53 -7.53 31.86 17.59
C TRP A 53 -8.77 32.72 17.50
N ASP A 54 -8.92 33.47 16.44
CA ASP A 54 -10.11 34.28 16.15
C ASP A 54 -10.58 35.20 17.29
N GLY A 55 -9.65 35.60 18.19
CA GLY A 55 -9.85 36.53 19.27
C GLY A 55 -10.30 35.94 20.61
N ASP A 56 -11.00 34.83 20.64
CA ASP A 56 -11.57 34.22 21.86
C ASP A 56 -11.39 32.69 21.98
N LEU A 57 -11.14 32.01 20.89
CA LEU A 57 -10.98 30.55 20.87
C LEU A 57 -9.62 30.15 21.43
N ARG A 58 -9.60 29.37 22.52
CA ARG A 58 -8.38 28.90 23.18
C ARG A 58 -8.31 27.38 23.19
N GLU A 59 -7.12 26.85 22.93
CA GLU A 59 -6.87 25.42 22.97
C GLU A 59 -6.56 24.95 24.39
N PHE A 60 -7.21 23.87 24.83
CA PHE A 60 -6.88 23.23 26.09
C PHE A 60 -5.62 22.36 25.94
N HIS A 61 -4.78 22.37 26.97
CA HIS A 61 -3.58 21.54 27.02
C HIS A 61 -3.92 20.12 27.46
N ASN A 62 -4.50 19.33 26.50
CA ASN A 62 -4.91 17.96 26.74
C ASN A 62 -3.86 16.95 26.27
N PRO A 63 -3.67 15.83 27.00
CA PRO A 63 -2.85 14.73 26.53
C PRO A 63 -3.49 14.08 25.31
N MET A 64 -2.65 13.50 24.46
CA MET A 64 -3.12 12.74 23.29
C MET A 64 -3.99 11.55 23.70
N PRO A 65 -5.15 11.31 23.05
CA PRO A 65 -6.00 10.15 23.35
C PRO A 65 -5.24 8.83 23.23
N ARG A 66 -5.43 7.90 24.15
CA ARG A 66 -4.71 6.61 24.16
C ARG A 66 -4.96 5.77 22.91
N TRP A 67 -6.19 5.78 22.39
CA TRP A 67 -6.53 5.04 21.18
C TRP A 67 -5.78 5.57 19.95
N TRP A 68 -5.52 6.87 19.91
CA TRP A 68 -4.77 7.50 18.83
C TRP A 68 -3.29 7.10 18.86
N ILE A 69 -2.69 7.12 20.05
CA ILE A 69 -1.32 6.63 20.23
C ILE A 69 -1.21 5.16 19.80
N LEU A 70 -2.20 4.33 20.18
CA LEU A 70 -2.24 2.93 19.78
C LEU A 70 -2.34 2.77 18.25
N LEU A 71 -3.14 3.59 17.59
CA LEU A 71 -3.25 3.60 16.12
C LEU A 71 -1.91 3.88 15.45
N PHE A 72 -1.15 4.88 15.93
CA PHE A 72 0.19 5.17 15.40
C PHE A 72 1.18 4.03 15.63
N TYR A 73 1.19 3.40 16.79
CA TYR A 73 2.04 2.22 17.01
C TYR A 73 1.66 1.06 16.08
N LEU A 74 0.38 0.86 15.84
CA LEU A 74 -0.11 -0.16 14.91
C LEU A 74 0.35 0.12 13.48
N THR A 75 0.31 1.38 13.03
CA THR A 75 0.80 1.75 11.68
C THR A 75 2.31 1.55 11.54
N VAL A 76 3.10 1.89 12.55
CA VAL A 76 4.55 1.64 12.57
C VAL A 76 4.83 0.13 12.55
N PHE A 77 4.14 -0.65 13.37
CA PHE A 77 4.26 -2.10 13.38
C PHE A 77 3.91 -2.71 12.02
N PHE A 78 2.79 -2.27 11.43
CA PHE A 78 2.38 -2.70 10.09
C PHE A 78 3.43 -2.36 9.03
N SER A 79 4.01 -1.16 9.09
CA SER A 79 5.05 -0.74 8.14
C SER A 79 6.29 -1.63 8.22
N ILE A 80 6.74 -1.95 9.43
CA ILE A 80 7.88 -2.84 9.63
C ILE A 80 7.56 -4.24 9.11
N LEU A 81 6.39 -4.78 9.47
CA LEU A 81 5.95 -6.10 9.02
C LEU A 81 5.84 -6.16 7.49
N TYR A 82 5.28 -5.12 6.88
CA TYR A 82 5.17 -5.01 5.43
C TYR A 82 6.53 -5.01 4.73
N LEU A 83 7.49 -4.22 5.23
CA LEU A 83 8.85 -4.15 4.66
C LEU A 83 9.63 -5.46 4.81
N ILE A 84 9.31 -6.28 5.82
CA ILE A 84 9.91 -7.62 5.99
C ILE A 84 9.29 -8.60 4.97
N LEU A 85 7.97 -8.58 4.82
CA LEU A 85 7.24 -9.56 4.01
C LEU A 85 7.32 -9.27 2.51
N TYR A 86 7.21 -8.01 2.12
CA TYR A 86 7.11 -7.58 0.73
C TYR A 86 8.36 -6.84 0.25
N PRO A 87 8.64 -6.82 -1.05
CA PRO A 87 9.73 -6.03 -1.59
C PRO A 87 9.40 -4.53 -1.47
N GLY A 88 10.17 -3.82 -0.67
CA GLY A 88 10.00 -2.37 -0.45
C GLY A 88 11.31 -1.63 -0.22
N LEU A 89 12.41 -2.38 -0.08
CA LEU A 89 13.75 -1.85 0.22
C LEU A 89 14.70 -1.99 -0.98
N GLY A 90 14.19 -1.74 -2.19
CA GLY A 90 14.98 -1.83 -3.42
C GLY A 90 15.07 -3.25 -3.99
N THR A 91 15.89 -3.41 -5.03
CA THR A 91 15.98 -4.66 -5.81
C THR A 91 16.66 -5.81 -5.09
N LYS A 92 17.46 -5.53 -4.06
CA LYS A 92 18.21 -6.54 -3.31
C LYS A 92 17.42 -7.22 -2.21
N TRP A 93 16.29 -6.67 -1.82
CA TRP A 93 15.42 -7.22 -0.79
C TRP A 93 14.05 -7.62 -1.36
N PRO A 94 13.88 -8.86 -1.81
CA PRO A 94 12.61 -9.33 -2.37
C PRO A 94 11.52 -9.56 -1.32
N GLY A 95 11.83 -9.35 -0.03
CA GLY A 95 10.96 -9.72 1.08
C GLY A 95 10.90 -11.24 1.32
N VAL A 96 10.38 -11.63 2.48
CA VAL A 96 10.25 -13.05 2.87
C VAL A 96 9.32 -13.81 1.92
N LEU A 97 8.26 -13.16 1.42
CA LEU A 97 7.29 -13.76 0.51
C LEU A 97 7.81 -13.88 -0.94
N ASN A 98 8.93 -13.25 -1.25
CA ASN A 98 9.51 -13.21 -2.61
C ASN A 98 8.47 -12.84 -3.69
N TRP A 99 7.51 -12.00 -3.31
CA TRP A 99 6.43 -11.57 -4.19
C TRP A 99 6.93 -10.54 -5.20
N SER A 100 6.51 -10.66 -6.44
CA SER A 100 6.73 -9.61 -7.44
C SER A 100 5.50 -9.49 -8.35
N GLN A 101 5.20 -8.28 -8.76
CA GLN A 101 4.11 -8.00 -9.68
C GLN A 101 4.29 -8.76 -11.01
N THR A 102 5.50 -8.81 -11.53
CA THR A 102 5.83 -9.57 -12.75
C THR A 102 5.61 -11.06 -12.55
N GLY A 103 6.00 -11.61 -11.39
CA GLY A 103 5.79 -13.02 -11.07
C GLY A 103 4.31 -13.37 -10.96
N GLN A 104 3.52 -12.53 -10.32
CA GLN A 104 2.08 -12.68 -10.24
C GLN A 104 1.44 -12.64 -11.63
N TYR A 105 1.78 -11.62 -12.42
CA TYR A 105 1.30 -11.48 -13.79
C TYR A 105 1.63 -12.73 -14.64
N GLN A 106 2.86 -13.21 -14.60
CA GLN A 106 3.26 -14.40 -15.34
C GLN A 106 2.49 -15.65 -14.88
N ALA A 107 2.23 -15.79 -13.57
CA ALA A 107 1.43 -16.89 -13.04
C ALA A 107 -0.03 -16.82 -13.53
N GLU A 108 -0.62 -15.62 -13.54
CA GLU A 108 -1.97 -15.38 -14.04
C GLU A 108 -2.08 -15.65 -15.55
N VAL A 109 -1.12 -15.16 -16.35
CA VAL A 109 -1.07 -15.44 -17.79
C VAL A 109 -0.93 -16.91 -18.04
N LYS A 110 -0.02 -17.61 -17.36
CA LYS A 110 0.16 -19.05 -17.50
C LYS A 110 -1.12 -19.83 -17.13
N ALA A 111 -1.81 -19.41 -16.08
CA ALA A 111 -3.10 -20.03 -15.70
C ALA A 111 -4.19 -19.77 -16.74
N ALA A 112 -4.23 -18.54 -17.30
CA ALA A 112 -5.14 -18.19 -18.39
C ALA A 112 -4.83 -18.99 -19.66
N ASP A 113 -3.58 -19.11 -20.05
CA ASP A 113 -3.14 -19.90 -21.21
C ASP A 113 -3.47 -21.39 -21.05
N ALA A 114 -3.26 -21.95 -19.86
CA ALA A 114 -3.62 -23.33 -19.59
C ALA A 114 -5.14 -23.57 -19.71
N ARG A 115 -5.96 -22.60 -19.34
CA ARG A 115 -7.42 -22.68 -19.38
C ARG A 115 -8.00 -22.39 -20.77
N PHE A 116 -7.50 -21.38 -21.45
CA PHE A 116 -8.06 -20.89 -22.70
C PHE A 116 -7.26 -21.29 -23.93
N GLY A 117 -5.97 -21.58 -23.79
CA GLY A 117 -5.09 -22.00 -24.89
C GLY A 117 -5.63 -23.14 -25.73
N PRO A 118 -6.14 -24.25 -25.15
CA PRO A 118 -6.72 -25.33 -25.92
C PRO A 118 -7.93 -24.92 -26.78
N ILE A 119 -8.75 -23.98 -26.26
CA ILE A 119 -9.94 -23.47 -26.94
C ILE A 119 -9.54 -22.63 -28.16
N PHE A 120 -8.60 -21.70 -27.97
CA PHE A 120 -8.10 -20.87 -29.06
C PHE A 120 -7.28 -21.64 -30.09
N ALA A 121 -6.51 -22.64 -29.65
CA ALA A 121 -5.76 -23.50 -30.54
C ALA A 121 -6.69 -24.35 -31.43
N ALA A 122 -7.88 -24.71 -30.96
CA ALA A 122 -8.88 -25.39 -31.77
C ALA A 122 -9.41 -24.46 -32.88
N PHE A 123 -9.78 -23.23 -32.52
CA PHE A 123 -10.25 -22.24 -33.49
C PHE A 123 -9.15 -21.82 -34.50
N ALA A 124 -7.89 -21.69 -34.06
CA ALA A 124 -6.78 -21.33 -34.94
C ALA A 124 -6.54 -22.32 -36.10
N LYS A 125 -7.04 -23.52 -35.99
CA LYS A 125 -6.94 -24.58 -37.05
C LYS A 125 -8.06 -24.49 -38.07
N GLU A 126 -9.12 -23.74 -37.79
CA GLU A 126 -10.26 -23.65 -38.69
C GLU A 126 -10.19 -22.38 -39.56
N PRO A 127 -10.71 -22.44 -40.81
CA PRO A 127 -10.76 -21.26 -41.64
C PRO A 127 -11.70 -20.19 -41.03
N VAL A 128 -11.34 -18.93 -41.21
CA VAL A 128 -12.02 -17.75 -40.59
C VAL A 128 -13.50 -17.70 -40.94
N GLU A 129 -13.87 -18.11 -42.16
CA GLU A 129 -15.25 -18.16 -42.62
C GLU A 129 -16.13 -19.11 -41.78
N LYS A 130 -15.59 -20.21 -41.29
CA LYS A 130 -16.32 -21.14 -40.42
C LYS A 130 -16.42 -20.60 -38.99
N ILE A 131 -15.35 -20.01 -38.47
CA ILE A 131 -15.31 -19.46 -37.12
C ILE A 131 -16.33 -18.31 -36.95
N ALA A 132 -16.52 -17.51 -38.00
CA ALA A 132 -17.47 -16.40 -38.00
C ALA A 132 -18.92 -16.83 -37.71
N PHE A 133 -19.27 -18.07 -38.08
CA PHE A 133 -20.62 -18.64 -37.86
C PHE A 133 -20.71 -19.58 -36.65
N ASP A 134 -19.56 -19.91 -36.00
CA ASP A 134 -19.57 -20.74 -34.81
C ASP A 134 -20.16 -19.97 -33.61
N PRO A 135 -21.24 -20.49 -33.00
CA PRO A 135 -21.90 -19.82 -31.87
C PRO A 135 -20.99 -19.69 -30.64
N LYS A 136 -20.06 -20.63 -30.41
CA LYS A 136 -19.10 -20.55 -29.28
C LYS A 136 -18.06 -19.47 -29.51
N ALA A 137 -17.50 -19.37 -30.71
CA ALA A 137 -16.54 -18.34 -31.07
C ALA A 137 -17.17 -16.94 -30.96
N ARG A 138 -18.41 -16.78 -31.45
CA ARG A 138 -19.16 -15.51 -31.34
C ARG A 138 -19.45 -15.14 -29.89
N GLN A 139 -19.80 -16.10 -29.05
CA GLN A 139 -20.05 -15.84 -27.63
C GLN A 139 -18.78 -15.39 -26.88
N ILE A 140 -17.62 -15.99 -27.19
CA ILE A 140 -16.33 -15.61 -26.63
C ILE A 140 -15.95 -14.20 -27.10
N GLY A 141 -16.09 -13.92 -28.40
CA GLY A 141 -15.82 -12.63 -29.00
C GLY A 141 -16.71 -11.52 -28.42
N ALA A 142 -18.00 -11.77 -28.26
CA ALA A 142 -18.91 -10.82 -27.64
C ALA A 142 -18.49 -10.46 -26.20
N ARG A 143 -18.11 -11.44 -25.39
CA ARG A 143 -17.61 -11.19 -24.01
C ARG A 143 -16.33 -10.36 -24.02
N ALA A 144 -15.38 -10.65 -24.91
CA ALA A 144 -14.15 -9.90 -25.02
C ALA A 144 -14.41 -8.44 -25.43
N CYS A 145 -15.31 -8.20 -26.39
CA CYS A 145 -15.68 -6.85 -26.78
C CYS A 145 -16.35 -6.07 -25.64
N TRP A 146 -17.26 -6.69 -24.89
CA TRP A 146 -17.91 -6.04 -23.74
C TRP A 146 -16.92 -5.67 -22.63
N SER A 147 -15.94 -6.53 -22.33
CA SER A 147 -14.92 -6.25 -21.32
C SER A 147 -14.00 -5.09 -21.70
N ILE A 148 -13.72 -4.90 -22.99
CA ILE A 148 -12.90 -3.79 -23.49
C ILE A 148 -13.70 -2.49 -23.53
N ALA A 149 -15.00 -2.55 -23.85
CA ALA A 149 -15.86 -1.36 -23.92
C ALA A 149 -16.29 -0.83 -22.55
N ALA A 150 -16.08 -1.59 -21.47
CA ALA A 150 -16.41 -1.20 -20.10
C ALA A 150 -15.26 -0.53 -19.33
N VAL A 151 -14.09 -0.34 -19.95
CA VAL A 151 -12.92 0.39 -19.45
C VAL A 151 -12.85 1.77 -20.10
#